data_6b61572e36e72461e232173d6da5a38a
#
_entry.id   6b61572e36e72461e232173d6da5a38a
#
_cell.length_a   1.000
_cell.length_b   1.000
_cell.length_c   1.000
_cell.angle_alpha   90.00
_cell.angle_beta   90.00
_cell.angle_gamma   90.00
#
_symmetry.space_group_name_H-M   'P 1'
#
loop_
_entity.id
_entity.type
_entity.pdbx_description
1 polymer ?
#
loop_
_entity_poly.entity_id
_entity_poly.type
_entity_poly.pdbx_seq_one_letter_code
_entity_poly.pdbx_strand_id
1 'polypeptide(L)'
;ANIPMLSIANIPLYGDLLIRGFLVPGILKRIEGYEDLMSKKLLDHYIGQFSVKGTEKFFKKFFLGNAMGDRLKDHSIIGDKSILSYFAYAEDDIEIDSRLVEEAIKKYNNPIVKKYTGGHFFSSGIERELAQEFINSIDEISN
;
A
#
# COMPACT_ATOMS: atom_id res chain seq x y z
N ALA A 1 -15.97 1.30 0.76
CA ALA A 1 -16.51 2.36 -0.08
C ALA A 1 -16.83 1.78 -1.46
N ASN A 2 -18.10 1.82 -1.87
CA ASN A 2 -18.49 1.52 -3.25
C ASN A 2 -18.02 2.69 -4.11
N ILE A 3 -16.98 2.50 -4.89
CA ILE A 3 -16.55 3.47 -5.87
C ILE A 3 -17.37 3.20 -7.13
N PRO A 4 -18.34 4.06 -7.50
CA PRO A 4 -19.23 3.83 -8.65
C PRO A 4 -18.45 3.60 -9.96
N MET A 5 -17.26 4.20 -10.07
CA MET A 5 -16.37 4.09 -11.21
C MET A 5 -15.84 2.65 -11.42
N LEU A 6 -15.75 1.84 -10.35
CA LEU A 6 -15.32 0.45 -10.46
C LEU A 6 -16.37 -0.45 -11.11
N SER A 7 -17.67 -0.12 -10.97
CA SER A 7 -18.74 -0.86 -11.64
C SER A 7 -18.68 -0.69 -13.16
N ILE A 8 -18.28 0.50 -13.64
CA ILE A 8 -18.14 0.82 -15.07
C ILE A 8 -16.89 0.14 -15.66
N ALA A 9 -15.86 -0.08 -14.84
CA ALA A 9 -14.64 -0.77 -15.27
C ALA A 9 -14.87 -2.24 -15.69
N ASN A 10 -16.00 -2.83 -15.29
CA ASN A 10 -16.42 -4.16 -15.71
C ASN A 10 -16.96 -4.24 -17.15
N ILE A 11 -17.30 -3.11 -17.76
CA ILE A 11 -17.84 -3.10 -19.13
C ILE A 11 -16.67 -3.31 -20.10
N PRO A 12 -16.70 -4.37 -20.95
CA PRO A 12 -15.66 -4.59 -21.96
C PRO A 12 -15.46 -3.35 -22.84
N LEU A 13 -14.26 -3.06 -23.24
CA LEU A 13 -13.81 -1.87 -23.98
C LEU A 13 -13.82 -0.58 -23.14
N TYR A 14 -14.92 -0.24 -22.46
CA TYR A 14 -15.04 0.97 -21.65
C TYR A 14 -14.13 0.91 -20.40
N GLY A 15 -14.02 -0.26 -19.78
CA GLY A 15 -13.16 -0.44 -18.61
C GLY A 15 -11.69 -0.19 -18.93
N ASP A 16 -11.20 -0.69 -20.06
CA ASP A 16 -9.81 -0.50 -20.46
C ASP A 16 -9.52 0.96 -20.84
N LEU A 17 -10.49 1.64 -21.48
CA LEU A 17 -10.39 3.06 -21.80
C LEU A 17 -10.37 3.93 -20.52
N LEU A 18 -11.22 3.62 -19.54
CA LEU A 18 -11.25 4.31 -18.25
C LEU A 18 -9.94 4.13 -17.48
N ILE A 19 -9.40 2.92 -17.45
CA ILE A 19 -8.14 2.66 -16.76
C ILE A 19 -7.01 3.42 -17.44
N ARG A 20 -6.89 3.35 -18.75
CA ARG A 20 -5.83 4.05 -19.50
C ARG A 20 -5.99 5.58 -19.50
N GLY A 21 -7.22 6.06 -19.66
CA GLY A 21 -7.49 7.49 -19.85
C GLY A 21 -7.58 8.30 -18.56
N PHE A 22 -7.90 7.65 -17.44
CA PHE A 22 -8.15 8.35 -16.18
C PHE A 22 -7.39 7.77 -14.99
N LEU A 23 -7.45 6.45 -14.78
CA LEU A 23 -6.86 5.86 -13.58
C LEU A 23 -5.33 5.90 -13.63
N VAL A 24 -4.72 5.44 -14.72
CA VAL A 24 -3.26 5.44 -14.88
C VAL A 24 -2.68 6.86 -14.84
N PRO A 25 -3.19 7.84 -15.60
CA PRO A 25 -2.73 9.23 -15.48
C PRO A 25 -2.91 9.82 -14.07
N GLY A 26 -4.01 9.49 -13.40
CA GLY A 26 -4.24 9.91 -12.02
C GLY A 26 -3.21 9.36 -11.04
N ILE A 27 -2.87 8.07 -11.17
CA ILE A 27 -1.82 7.43 -10.36
C ILE A 27 -0.46 8.04 -10.67
N LEU A 28 -0.11 8.20 -11.96
CA LEU A 28 1.15 8.81 -12.37
C LEU A 28 1.33 10.22 -11.79
N LYS A 29 0.29 11.05 -11.90
CA LYS A 29 0.30 12.40 -11.32
C LYS A 29 0.51 12.38 -9.80
N ARG A 30 -0.04 11.38 -9.12
CA ARG A 30 0.15 11.20 -7.69
C ARG A 30 1.58 10.80 -7.36
N ILE A 31 2.15 9.86 -8.11
CA ILE A 31 3.54 9.42 -7.94
C ILE A 31 4.50 10.60 -8.21
N GLU A 32 4.27 11.40 -9.25
CA GLU A 32 5.03 12.62 -9.53
C GLU A 32 4.99 13.61 -8.36
N GLY A 33 3.89 13.69 -7.62
CA GLY A 33 3.78 14.53 -6.42
C GLY A 33 4.68 14.10 -5.25
N TYR A 34 5.36 12.96 -5.34
CA TYR A 34 6.33 12.46 -4.34
C TYR A 34 7.79 12.63 -4.78
N GLU A 35 8.07 13.47 -5.77
CA GLU A 35 9.43 13.71 -6.29
C GLU A 35 10.43 14.09 -5.20
N ASP A 36 9.99 14.86 -4.21
CA ASP A 36 10.83 15.29 -3.09
C ASP A 36 11.14 14.17 -2.09
N LEU A 37 10.37 13.08 -2.13
CA LEU A 37 10.48 11.95 -1.19
C LEU A 37 11.14 10.72 -1.79
N MET A 38 11.40 10.71 -3.09
CA MET A 38 12.00 9.59 -3.80
C MET A 38 13.22 10.01 -4.60
N SER A 39 14.19 9.11 -4.72
CA SER A 39 15.23 9.30 -5.72
C SER A 39 14.64 9.29 -7.13
N LYS A 40 15.17 10.11 -8.04
CA LYS A 40 14.74 10.15 -9.44
C LYS A 40 14.75 8.74 -10.08
N LYS A 41 15.73 7.92 -9.78
CA LYS A 41 15.83 6.55 -10.28
C LYS A 41 14.64 5.67 -9.84
N LEU A 42 14.19 5.83 -8.60
CA LEU A 42 13.05 5.08 -8.07
C LEU A 42 11.75 5.58 -8.71
N LEU A 43 11.59 6.89 -8.84
CA LEU A 43 10.46 7.50 -9.52
C LEU A 43 10.34 7.03 -10.97
N ASP A 44 11.44 7.11 -11.74
CA ASP A 44 11.50 6.64 -13.14
C ASP A 44 11.16 5.15 -13.26
N HIS A 45 11.57 4.34 -12.26
CA HIS A 45 11.23 2.92 -12.22
C HIS A 45 9.71 2.72 -12.03
N TYR A 46 9.08 3.40 -11.09
CA TYR A 46 7.63 3.32 -10.88
C TYR A 46 6.86 3.78 -12.12
N ILE A 47 7.20 4.93 -12.69
CA ILE A 47 6.56 5.45 -13.91
C ILE A 47 6.72 4.46 -15.07
N GLY A 48 7.90 3.86 -15.22
CA GLY A 48 8.19 2.89 -16.27
C GLY A 48 7.29 1.65 -16.22
N GLN A 49 6.88 1.20 -15.03
CA GLN A 49 5.98 0.04 -14.87
C GLN A 49 4.60 0.28 -15.53
N PHE A 50 4.12 1.51 -15.54
CA PHE A 50 2.83 1.84 -16.17
C PHE A 50 2.89 1.86 -17.70
N SER A 51 4.08 1.92 -18.29
CA SER A 51 4.30 1.84 -19.74
C SER A 51 4.30 0.40 -20.25
N VAL A 52 4.36 -0.60 -19.37
CA VAL A 52 4.37 -2.01 -19.75
C VAL A 52 3.00 -2.44 -20.32
N LYS A 53 3.03 -3.09 -21.48
CA LYS A 53 1.81 -3.60 -22.11
C LYS A 53 1.12 -4.63 -21.20
N GLY A 54 -0.15 -4.40 -20.93
CA GLY A 54 -0.96 -5.27 -20.07
C GLY A 54 -1.13 -4.77 -18.64
N THR A 55 -0.45 -3.69 -18.25
CA THR A 55 -0.62 -3.06 -16.94
C THR A 55 -2.08 -2.70 -16.65
N GLU A 56 -2.83 -2.26 -17.67
CA GLU A 56 -4.27 -1.99 -17.54
C GLU A 56 -5.08 -3.23 -17.15
N LYS A 57 -4.71 -4.41 -17.64
CA LYS A 57 -5.38 -5.67 -17.29
C LYS A 57 -5.07 -6.08 -15.85
N PHE A 58 -3.83 -5.85 -15.41
CA PHE A 58 -3.44 -6.07 -14.03
C PHE A 58 -4.26 -5.18 -13.09
N PHE A 59 -4.29 -3.87 -13.33
CA PHE A 59 -5.06 -2.93 -12.51
C PHE A 59 -6.55 -3.26 -12.50
N LYS A 60 -7.12 -3.63 -13.64
CA LYS A 60 -8.50 -4.08 -13.71
C LYS A 60 -8.75 -5.26 -12.78
N LYS A 61 -7.92 -6.30 -12.83
CA LYS A 61 -8.04 -7.46 -11.95
C LYS A 61 -7.84 -7.09 -10.48
N PHE A 62 -6.86 -6.24 -10.19
CA PHE A 62 -6.54 -5.80 -8.84
C PHE A 62 -7.73 -5.05 -8.20
N PHE A 63 -8.25 -4.04 -8.88
CA PHE A 63 -9.36 -3.24 -8.36
C PHE A 63 -10.70 -4.00 -8.33
N LEU A 64 -10.95 -4.92 -9.26
CA LEU A 64 -12.18 -5.71 -9.30
C LEU A 64 -12.09 -6.97 -8.43
N GLY A 65 -10.90 -7.41 -8.09
CA GLY A 65 -10.66 -8.64 -7.33
C GLY A 65 -10.80 -8.51 -5.80
N ASN A 66 -11.54 -7.51 -5.31
CA ASN A 66 -11.68 -7.23 -3.86
C ASN A 66 -10.38 -6.89 -3.12
N ALA A 67 -9.30 -6.57 -3.83
CA ALA A 67 -8.05 -6.17 -3.20
C ALA A 67 -8.19 -4.88 -2.36
N MET A 68 -9.21 -4.08 -2.65
CA MET A 68 -9.57 -2.84 -1.95
C MET A 68 -10.71 -3.04 -0.92
N GLY A 69 -11.09 -4.30 -0.65
CA GLY A 69 -12.13 -4.62 0.33
C GLY A 69 -11.67 -4.44 1.78
N ASP A 70 -12.63 -4.45 2.69
CA ASP A 70 -12.36 -4.48 4.13
C ASP A 70 -11.67 -5.79 4.52
N ARG A 71 -10.43 -5.69 4.99
CA ARG A 71 -9.58 -6.82 5.39
C ARG A 71 -9.46 -6.97 6.90
N LEU A 72 -10.18 -6.20 7.68
CA LEU A 72 -10.12 -6.29 9.14
C LEU A 72 -10.46 -7.69 9.67
N LYS A 73 -11.35 -8.41 8.97
CA LYS A 73 -11.65 -9.80 9.30
C LYS A 73 -10.44 -10.72 9.08
N ASP A 74 -9.70 -10.52 8.01
CA ASP A 74 -8.49 -11.30 7.71
C ASP A 74 -7.42 -11.03 8.78
N HIS A 75 -7.26 -9.78 9.21
CA HIS A 75 -6.38 -9.40 10.32
C HIS A 75 -6.77 -10.09 11.64
N SER A 76 -8.07 -10.23 11.96
CA SER A 76 -8.51 -10.95 13.13
C SER A 76 -8.08 -12.43 13.08
N ILE A 77 -8.23 -13.08 11.92
CA ILE A 77 -7.85 -14.50 11.74
C ILE A 77 -6.34 -14.70 11.91
N ILE A 78 -5.53 -13.75 11.40
CA ILE A 78 -4.07 -13.82 11.52
C ILE A 78 -3.63 -13.51 12.95
N GLY A 79 -4.21 -12.48 13.56
CA GLY A 79 -3.88 -12.04 14.92
C GLY A 79 -4.13 -13.09 15.99
N ASP A 80 -5.18 -13.90 15.83
CA ASP A 80 -5.51 -15.03 16.71
C ASP A 80 -4.48 -16.18 16.67
N LYS A 81 -3.58 -16.18 15.69
CA LYS A 81 -2.59 -17.25 15.51
C LYS A 81 -1.29 -17.07 16.29
N SER A 82 -1.22 -16.07 17.15
CA SER A 82 0.01 -15.76 17.93
C SER A 82 1.27 -15.61 17.05
N ILE A 83 1.08 -15.09 15.85
CA ILE A 83 2.18 -14.83 14.92
C ILE A 83 2.85 -13.52 15.33
N LEU A 84 4.18 -13.56 15.48
CA LEU A 84 4.96 -12.35 15.65
C LEU A 84 4.66 -11.37 14.51
N SER A 85 4.21 -10.18 14.87
CA SER A 85 3.76 -9.20 13.90
C SER A 85 4.45 -7.85 14.13
N TYR A 86 5.00 -7.31 13.06
CA TYR A 86 5.64 -6.00 13.04
C TYR A 86 4.89 -5.07 12.10
N PHE A 87 4.50 -3.90 12.60
CA PHE A 87 3.81 -2.86 11.85
C PHE A 87 4.68 -1.61 11.78
N ALA A 88 4.98 -1.17 10.57
CA ALA A 88 5.62 0.10 10.29
C ALA A 88 4.69 0.93 9.40
N TYR A 89 4.34 2.14 9.81
CA TYR A 89 3.48 3.02 9.03
C TYR A 89 3.73 4.50 9.32
N ALA A 90 3.35 5.36 8.39
CA ALA A 90 3.40 6.80 8.61
C ALA A 90 2.06 7.32 9.14
N GLU A 91 2.10 8.19 10.15
CA GLU A 91 0.90 8.78 10.73
C GLU A 91 0.25 9.83 9.82
N ASP A 92 1.05 10.43 8.95
CA ASP A 92 0.67 11.46 7.98
C ASP A 92 0.43 10.92 6.56
N ASP A 93 0.23 9.59 6.43
CA ASP A 93 -0.12 8.97 5.15
C ASP A 93 -1.53 9.40 4.70
N ILE A 94 -1.60 10.09 3.57
CA ILE A 94 -2.87 10.55 2.99
C ILE A 94 -3.56 9.48 2.13
N GLU A 95 -2.86 8.40 1.77
CA GLU A 95 -3.39 7.30 0.97
C GLU A 95 -3.97 6.18 1.83
N ILE A 96 -3.33 5.92 2.97
CA ILE A 96 -3.76 4.90 3.93
C ILE A 96 -4.09 5.60 5.26
N ASP A 97 -5.36 5.65 5.60
CA ASP A 97 -5.81 6.23 6.86
C ASP A 97 -5.18 5.48 8.05
N SER A 98 -4.36 6.17 8.82
CA SER A 98 -3.65 5.62 9.99
C SER A 98 -4.60 4.99 11.01
N ARG A 99 -5.85 5.47 11.11
CA ARG A 99 -6.89 4.89 11.97
C ARG A 99 -7.24 3.46 11.56
N LEU A 100 -7.29 3.17 10.24
CA LEU A 100 -7.52 1.81 9.75
C LEU A 100 -6.36 0.87 10.07
N VAL A 101 -5.14 1.39 10.00
CA VAL A 101 -3.93 0.64 10.40
C VAL A 101 -4.00 0.33 11.90
N GLU A 102 -4.34 1.30 12.73
CA GLU A 102 -4.48 1.12 14.19
C GLU A 102 -5.61 0.15 14.55
N GLU A 103 -6.72 0.16 13.81
CA GLU A 103 -7.78 -0.84 13.98
C GLU A 103 -7.32 -2.25 13.62
N ALA A 104 -6.51 -2.40 12.57
CA ALA A 104 -5.92 -3.69 12.22
C ALA A 104 -4.94 -4.16 13.31
N ILE A 105 -4.06 -3.29 13.79
CA ILE A 105 -3.08 -3.56 14.85
C ILE A 105 -3.76 -4.13 16.11
N LYS A 106 -4.91 -3.59 16.52
CA LYS A 106 -5.67 -4.05 17.68
C LYS A 106 -6.15 -5.51 17.58
N LYS A 107 -6.08 -6.12 16.39
CA LYS A 107 -6.42 -7.54 16.17
C LYS A 107 -5.28 -8.50 16.47
N TYR A 108 -4.07 -7.98 16.71
CA TYR A 108 -2.88 -8.79 16.94
C TYR A 108 -2.52 -8.83 18.42
N ASN A 109 -1.97 -9.96 18.83
CA ASN A 109 -1.50 -10.15 20.20
C ASN A 109 -0.04 -9.68 20.30
N ASN A 110 0.21 -8.62 21.08
CA ASN A 110 1.53 -8.00 21.29
C ASN A 110 2.30 -7.67 20.00
N PRO A 111 1.71 -6.93 19.05
CA PRO A 111 2.42 -6.52 17.86
C PRO A 111 3.50 -5.48 18.19
N ILE A 112 4.61 -5.53 17.48
CA ILE A 112 5.59 -4.45 17.49
C ILE A 112 5.07 -3.36 16.56
N VAL A 113 5.00 -2.12 17.03
CA VAL A 113 4.48 -1.00 16.27
C VAL A 113 5.49 0.12 16.21
N LYS A 114 5.85 0.54 15.00
CA LYS A 114 6.71 1.69 14.72
C LYS A 114 5.96 2.70 13.88
N LYS A 115 5.95 3.94 14.35
CA LYS A 115 5.30 5.06 13.70
C LYS A 115 6.36 5.99 13.12
N TYR A 116 6.12 6.43 11.89
CA TYR A 116 7.00 7.33 11.15
C TYR A 116 6.23 8.54 10.67
N THR A 117 6.95 9.50 10.12
CA THR A 117 6.44 10.61 9.33
C THR A 117 7.04 10.52 7.93
N GLY A 118 6.42 11.14 6.92
CA GLY A 118 6.90 11.12 5.53
C GLY A 118 5.90 10.49 4.55
N GLY A 119 4.66 10.34 4.98
CA GLY A 119 3.54 9.93 4.11
C GLY A 119 3.65 8.51 3.58
N HIS A 120 3.03 8.26 2.43
CA HIS A 120 2.90 6.93 1.84
C HIS A 120 4.25 6.25 1.50
N PHE A 121 5.29 7.04 1.26
CA PHE A 121 6.62 6.54 0.92
C PHE A 121 7.65 6.79 2.04
N PHE A 122 7.20 6.81 3.30
CA PHE A 122 8.04 7.08 4.46
C PHE A 122 9.33 6.22 4.53
N SER A 123 9.29 5.03 3.98
CA SER A 123 10.45 4.13 3.94
C SER A 123 11.54 4.59 2.97
N SER A 124 11.23 5.50 2.06
CA SER A 124 12.19 5.97 1.05
C SER A 124 13.29 6.80 1.72
N GLY A 125 14.53 6.33 1.61
CA GLY A 125 15.70 6.98 2.20
C GLY A 125 16.07 6.48 3.60
N ILE A 126 15.21 5.68 4.25
CA ILE A 126 15.48 5.06 5.57
C ILE A 126 15.42 3.54 5.53
N GLU A 127 15.53 2.93 4.35
CA GLU A 127 15.33 1.49 4.16
C GLU A 127 16.29 0.64 5.03
N ARG A 128 17.54 1.11 5.16
CA ARG A 128 18.54 0.42 5.98
C ARG A 128 18.22 0.48 7.47
N GLU A 129 17.80 1.66 7.94
CA GLU A 129 17.42 1.89 9.34
C GLU A 129 16.18 1.05 9.69
N LEU A 130 15.18 1.09 8.82
CA LEU A 130 13.94 0.31 8.96
C LEU A 130 14.25 -1.20 9.01
N ALA A 131 15.11 -1.68 8.13
CA ALA A 131 15.51 -3.09 8.11
C ALA A 131 16.27 -3.48 9.40
N GLN A 132 17.15 -2.61 9.90
CA GLN A 132 17.88 -2.87 11.14
C GLN A 132 16.96 -2.86 12.36
N GLU A 133 16.04 -1.93 12.44
CA GLU A 133 15.02 -1.89 13.51
C GLU A 133 14.15 -3.14 13.51
N PHE A 134 13.76 -3.62 12.32
CA PHE A 134 13.00 -4.86 12.19
C PHE A 134 13.80 -6.06 12.70
N ILE A 135 15.08 -6.20 12.32
CA ILE A 135 15.94 -7.27 12.79
C ILE A 135 16.11 -7.23 14.32
N ASN A 136 16.42 -6.06 14.88
CA ASN A 136 16.57 -5.89 16.32
C ASN A 136 15.29 -6.27 17.08
N SER A 137 14.14 -5.93 16.53
CA SER A 137 12.85 -6.26 17.12
C SER A 137 12.56 -7.77 17.13
N ILE A 138 13.06 -8.53 16.16
CA ILE A 138 12.96 -9.99 16.15
C ILE A 138 13.90 -10.58 17.22
N ASP A 139 15.12 -10.08 17.33
CA ASP A 139 16.12 -10.58 18.29
C ASP A 139 15.66 -10.35 19.74
N GLU A 140 15.03 -9.22 20.05
CA GLU A 140 14.48 -8.91 21.38
C GLU A 140 13.40 -9.91 21.84
N ILE A 141 12.67 -10.51 20.92
CA ILE A 141 11.58 -11.44 21.24
C ILE A 141 12.09 -12.90 21.29
N SER A 142 13.22 -13.17 20.63
CA SER A 142 13.80 -14.51 20.55
C SER A 142 14.66 -14.85 21.78
N ASN A 143 14.92 -13.88 22.64
CA ASN A 143 15.64 -14.01 23.89
C ASN A 143 14.70 -13.97 25.09
#